data_005a5db36748f78c69ac514b3d33e281
#
_entry.id   005a5db36748f78c69ac514b3d33e281
#
_cell.length_a   1.000
_cell.length_b   1.000
_cell.length_c   1.000
_cell.angle_alpha   90.00
_cell.angle_beta   90.00
_cell.angle_gamma   90.00
#
_symmetry.space_group_name_H-M   'P 1'
#
loop_
_entity.id
_entity.type
_entity.pdbx_description
1 polymer ?
#
loop_
_entity_poly.entity_id
_entity_poly.type
_entity_poly.pdbx_seq_one_letter_code
_entity_poly.pdbx_strand_id
1 'polypeptide(L)'
;MAQIDKISVNNVEYDIGGIAIPQTANALPASNTALAPNTIYSLTTTLGTYVFKPPTTDNKWAHGIFTAGTSPNITFSGTIIGQLPTFKANKKYEFDVYDSTWIVQEVVTQ
;
A
#
# COMPACT_ATOMS: atom_id res chain seq x y z
N MET A 1 -1.06 13.23 -8.02
CA MET A 1 -1.43 11.96 -8.69
C MET A 1 -2.00 12.26 -10.06
N ALA A 2 -1.51 11.56 -11.07
CA ALA A 2 -2.01 11.73 -12.43
C ALA A 2 -3.33 10.97 -12.60
N GLN A 3 -4.24 11.57 -13.34
CA GLN A 3 -5.52 10.95 -13.68
C GLN A 3 -5.72 11.02 -15.17
N ILE A 4 -6.37 10.00 -15.71
CA ILE A 4 -6.83 10.00 -17.09
C ILE A 4 -8.34 10.18 -17.04
N ASP A 5 -8.84 11.33 -17.44
CA ASP A 5 -10.28 11.59 -17.43
C ASP A 5 -10.88 11.70 -18.82
N LYS A 6 -10.04 11.72 -19.87
CA LYS A 6 -10.53 11.77 -21.26
C LYS A 6 -9.63 10.96 -22.18
N ILE A 7 -10.25 10.34 -23.18
CA ILE A 7 -9.57 9.65 -24.28
C ILE A 7 -10.02 10.28 -25.58
N SER A 8 -9.09 10.63 -26.45
CA SER A 8 -9.38 11.18 -27.76
C SER A 8 -9.18 10.12 -28.84
N VAL A 9 -10.21 9.86 -29.61
CA VAL A 9 -10.17 8.92 -30.74
C VAL A 9 -10.79 9.63 -31.96
N ASN A 10 -10.04 9.71 -33.03
CA ASN A 10 -10.48 10.39 -34.27
C ASN A 10 -11.01 11.82 -34.00
N ASN A 11 -10.29 12.55 -33.14
CA ASN A 11 -10.64 13.91 -32.72
C ASN A 11 -11.95 14.01 -31.91
N VAL A 12 -12.46 12.90 -31.41
CA VAL A 12 -13.61 12.88 -30.49
C VAL A 12 -13.10 12.53 -29.09
N GLU A 13 -13.42 13.37 -28.12
CA GLU A 13 -13.06 13.12 -26.73
C GLU A 13 -14.15 12.32 -26.03
N TYR A 14 -13.71 11.33 -25.25
CA TYR A 14 -14.58 10.52 -24.41
C TYR A 14 -14.19 10.71 -22.96
N ASP A 15 -15.16 11.04 -22.12
CA ASP A 15 -14.96 11.19 -20.69
C ASP A 15 -15.00 9.80 -20.04
N ILE A 16 -13.93 9.40 -19.37
CA ILE A 16 -13.83 8.11 -18.69
C ILE A 16 -13.93 8.23 -17.17
N GLY A 17 -14.35 9.40 -16.67
CA GLY A 17 -14.71 9.55 -15.27
C GLY A 17 -13.55 9.68 -14.30
N GLY A 18 -12.40 10.16 -14.76
CA GLY A 18 -11.28 10.45 -13.85
C GLY A 18 -10.65 9.23 -13.23
N ILE A 19 -10.43 8.18 -14.03
CA ILE A 19 -9.77 6.97 -13.55
C ILE A 19 -8.36 7.31 -13.07
N ALA A 20 -8.07 6.98 -11.80
CA ALA A 20 -6.75 7.22 -11.24
C ALA A 20 -5.73 6.22 -11.79
N ILE A 21 -4.56 6.72 -12.17
CA ILE A 21 -3.44 5.88 -12.58
C ILE A 21 -2.73 5.41 -11.31
N PRO A 22 -2.48 4.10 -11.12
CA PRO A 22 -1.71 3.63 -9.97
C PRO A 22 -0.36 4.31 -9.88
N GLN A 23 0.01 4.71 -8.68
CA GLN A 23 1.29 5.34 -8.38
C GLN A 23 2.23 4.32 -7.76
N THR A 24 3.53 4.56 -7.89
CA THR A 24 4.53 3.75 -7.19
C THR A 24 5.31 4.64 -6.25
N ALA A 25 5.72 4.08 -5.12
CA ALA A 25 6.56 4.78 -4.15
C ALA A 25 7.60 3.81 -3.61
N ASN A 26 8.80 4.31 -3.33
CA ASN A 26 9.88 3.49 -2.79
C ASN A 26 10.12 3.73 -1.30
N ALA A 27 9.29 4.52 -0.66
CA ALA A 27 9.35 4.79 0.76
C ALA A 27 7.96 5.00 1.32
N LEU A 28 7.77 4.63 2.59
CA LEU A 28 6.53 4.86 3.31
C LEU A 28 6.50 6.28 3.86
N PRO A 29 5.30 6.84 4.11
CA PRO A 29 5.20 8.07 4.90
C PRO A 29 5.68 7.80 6.33
N ALA A 30 5.78 8.85 7.14
CA ALA A 30 6.14 8.70 8.54
C ALA A 30 5.19 7.72 9.24
N SER A 31 5.68 7.02 10.26
CA SER A 31 4.87 6.11 11.05
C SER A 31 3.60 6.79 11.55
N ASN A 32 2.49 6.07 11.57
CA ASN A 32 1.19 6.56 12.02
C ASN A 32 0.62 7.68 11.13
N THR A 33 0.98 7.68 9.87
CA THR A 33 0.46 8.60 8.85
C THR A 33 -0.24 7.78 7.77
N ALA A 34 -1.38 8.25 7.28
CA ALA A 34 -2.13 7.53 6.26
C ALA A 34 -1.28 7.28 5.01
N LEU A 35 -1.37 6.07 4.48
CA LEU A 35 -0.72 5.74 3.21
C LEU A 35 -1.37 6.54 2.08
N ALA A 36 -0.60 6.82 1.04
CA ALA A 36 -1.15 7.45 -0.15
C ALA A 36 -2.11 6.46 -0.82
N PRO A 37 -3.29 6.91 -1.26
CA PRO A 37 -4.23 6.03 -1.94
C PRO A 37 -3.73 5.67 -3.35
N ASN A 38 -4.23 4.58 -3.87
CA ASN A 38 -3.95 4.15 -5.23
C ASN A 38 -2.44 3.98 -5.49
N THR A 39 -1.72 3.45 -4.50
CA THR A 39 -0.25 3.42 -4.53
C THR A 39 0.27 2.02 -4.28
N ILE A 40 1.27 1.62 -5.06
CA ILE A 40 2.03 0.39 -4.86
C ILE A 40 3.38 0.79 -4.26
N TYR A 41 3.69 0.25 -3.09
CA TYR A 41 4.92 0.54 -2.38
C TYR A 41 5.96 -0.53 -2.65
N SER A 42 7.08 -0.11 -3.24
CA SER A 42 8.24 -0.97 -3.49
C SER A 42 9.39 -0.44 -2.62
N LEU A 43 9.46 -0.93 -1.40
CA LEU A 43 10.33 -0.35 -0.39
C LEU A 43 11.76 -0.83 -0.53
N THR A 44 12.71 0.08 -0.29
CA THR A 44 14.14 -0.20 -0.40
C THR A 44 14.82 -0.32 0.96
N THR A 45 14.13 -0.02 2.04
CA THR A 45 14.67 -0.09 3.40
C THR A 45 13.88 -1.03 4.27
N THR A 46 14.47 -1.47 5.38
CA THR A 46 13.79 -2.33 6.34
C THR A 46 12.95 -1.50 7.30
N LEU A 47 11.91 -2.13 7.87
CA LEU A 47 11.05 -1.51 8.87
C LEU A 47 11.35 -2.05 10.26
N GLY A 48 11.68 -1.16 11.20
CA GLY A 48 11.77 -1.49 12.61
C GLY A 48 10.43 -1.30 13.30
N THR A 49 10.24 -0.17 13.96
CA THR A 49 8.97 0.20 14.56
C THR A 49 8.17 1.02 13.58
N TYR A 50 6.95 0.57 13.26
CA TYR A 50 6.11 1.28 12.31
C TYR A 50 4.63 1.00 12.55
N VAL A 51 3.81 2.03 12.44
CA VAL A 51 2.35 1.93 12.49
C VAL A 51 1.81 2.25 11.10
N PHE A 52 1.21 1.25 10.46
CA PHE A 52 0.54 1.44 9.17
C PHE A 52 -0.86 2.00 9.38
N LYS A 53 -1.17 3.07 8.66
CA LYS A 53 -2.54 3.62 8.62
C LYS A 53 -3.09 3.52 7.21
N PRO A 54 -4.36 3.15 7.06
CA PRO A 54 -4.95 2.99 5.73
C PRO A 54 -5.11 4.33 5.01
N PRO A 55 -5.16 4.31 3.68
CA PRO A 55 -5.53 5.49 2.92
C PRO A 55 -6.94 5.95 3.29
N THR A 56 -7.18 7.25 3.32
CA THR A 56 -8.45 7.82 3.75
C THR A 56 -9.24 8.48 2.63
N THR A 57 -8.64 8.63 1.45
CA THR A 57 -9.24 9.36 0.33
C THR A 57 -9.19 8.54 -0.95
N ASP A 58 -9.96 8.96 -1.93
CA ASP A 58 -10.02 8.37 -3.28
C ASP A 58 -10.37 6.88 -3.23
N ASN A 59 -9.62 6.04 -3.88
CA ASN A 59 -9.90 4.61 -3.96
C ASN A 59 -9.61 3.85 -2.66
N LYS A 60 -8.94 4.47 -1.70
CA LYS A 60 -8.66 3.90 -0.37
C LYS A 60 -7.92 2.57 -0.41
N TRP A 61 -7.13 2.31 -1.44
CA TRP A 61 -6.34 1.09 -1.50
C TRP A 61 -4.85 1.41 -1.60
N ALA A 62 -4.05 0.50 -1.07
CA ALA A 62 -2.61 0.50 -1.24
C ALA A 62 -2.11 -0.95 -1.16
N HIS A 63 -0.96 -1.20 -1.73
CA HIS A 63 -0.36 -2.52 -1.76
C HIS A 63 1.15 -2.35 -1.60
N GLY A 64 1.80 -3.30 -0.98
CA GLY A 64 3.25 -3.24 -0.91
C GLY A 64 3.88 -4.45 -0.27
N ILE A 65 5.20 -4.47 -0.35
CA ILE A 65 6.03 -5.49 0.28
C ILE A 65 7.10 -4.75 1.08
N PHE A 66 7.33 -5.20 2.30
CA PHE A 66 8.40 -4.65 3.13
C PHE A 66 9.23 -5.77 3.73
N THR A 67 10.45 -5.43 4.12
CA THR A 67 11.34 -6.33 4.85
C THR A 67 11.37 -5.88 6.31
N ALA A 68 11.12 -6.80 7.24
CA ALA A 68 11.21 -6.49 8.66
C ALA A 68 12.69 -6.35 9.06
N GLY A 69 12.96 -5.40 9.94
CA GLY A 69 14.30 -5.20 10.50
C GLY A 69 14.64 -6.24 11.55
N THR A 70 15.68 -5.97 12.33
CA THR A 70 16.20 -6.95 13.31
C THR A 70 15.31 -7.08 14.54
N SER A 71 14.55 -6.04 14.90
CA SER A 71 13.65 -6.08 16.05
C SER A 71 12.32 -5.43 15.64
N PRO A 72 11.54 -6.11 14.78
CA PRO A 72 10.36 -5.49 14.21
C PRO A 72 9.26 -5.32 15.25
N ASN A 73 8.64 -4.13 15.25
CA ASN A 73 7.45 -3.83 16.02
C ASN A 73 6.47 -3.11 15.09
N ILE A 74 5.70 -3.89 14.34
CA ILE A 74 4.90 -3.41 13.23
C ILE A 74 3.43 -3.67 13.54
N THR A 75 2.62 -2.63 13.45
CA THR A 75 1.18 -2.70 13.71
C THR A 75 0.41 -2.07 12.57
N PHE A 76 -0.87 -2.43 12.46
CA PHE A 76 -1.76 -1.96 11.40
C PHE A 76 -3.03 -1.41 12.05
N SER A 77 -3.38 -0.18 11.70
CA SER A 77 -4.61 0.47 12.17
C SER A 77 -5.75 0.09 11.23
N GLY A 78 -6.83 -0.41 11.77
CA GLY A 78 -8.00 -0.83 10.99
C GLY A 78 -8.36 -2.29 11.24
N THR A 79 -9.13 -2.85 10.33
CA THR A 79 -9.61 -4.23 10.42
C THR A 79 -8.61 -5.18 9.73
N ILE A 80 -8.29 -6.29 10.38
CA ILE A 80 -7.44 -7.33 9.81
C ILE A 80 -8.30 -8.50 9.38
N ILE A 81 -8.19 -8.92 8.12
CA ILE A 81 -8.81 -10.17 7.66
C ILE A 81 -7.84 -11.30 7.98
N GLY A 82 -8.35 -12.30 8.68
CA GLY A 82 -7.52 -13.41 9.12
C GLY A 82 -6.68 -13.02 10.32
N GLN A 83 -5.43 -13.39 10.31
CA GLN A 83 -4.52 -13.16 11.43
C GLN A 83 -3.22 -12.56 10.92
N LEU A 84 -2.73 -11.55 11.64
CA LEU A 84 -1.40 -11.00 11.34
C LEU A 84 -0.33 -12.08 11.54
N PRO A 85 0.64 -12.15 10.64
CA PRO A 85 1.79 -13.03 10.87
C PRO A 85 2.66 -12.49 12.02
N THR A 86 3.47 -13.34 12.59
CA THR A 86 4.55 -12.90 13.47
C THR A 86 5.65 -12.32 12.60
N PHE A 87 6.01 -11.06 12.82
CA PHE A 87 7.05 -10.41 12.01
C PHE A 87 8.42 -10.83 12.53
N LYS A 88 9.18 -11.49 11.67
CA LYS A 88 10.50 -12.02 12.00
C LYS A 88 11.58 -11.19 11.31
N ALA A 89 12.73 -11.08 11.95
CA ALA A 89 13.85 -10.32 11.42
C ALA A 89 14.23 -10.75 10.00
N ASN A 90 14.41 -9.78 9.13
CA ASN A 90 14.90 -9.96 7.75
C ASN A 90 13.98 -10.76 6.84
N LYS A 91 12.73 -10.97 7.24
CA LYS A 91 11.72 -11.62 6.39
C LYS A 91 10.89 -10.57 5.68
N LYS A 92 10.31 -10.96 4.56
CA LYS A 92 9.48 -10.08 3.74
C LYS A 92 8.01 -10.36 3.98
N TYR A 93 7.22 -9.30 3.94
CA TYR A 93 5.78 -9.36 4.16
C TYR A 93 5.07 -8.51 3.12
N GLU A 94 3.95 -9.03 2.64
CA GLU A 94 3.08 -8.36 1.70
C GLU A 94 1.88 -7.81 2.46
N PHE A 95 1.48 -6.57 2.15
CA PHE A 95 0.26 -6.01 2.67
C PHE A 95 -0.62 -5.52 1.54
N ASP A 96 -1.92 -5.70 1.71
CA ASP A 96 -2.95 -5.12 0.87
C ASP A 96 -3.95 -4.45 1.79
N VAL A 97 -4.36 -3.25 1.44
CA VAL A 97 -5.39 -2.54 2.19
C VAL A 97 -6.42 -1.98 1.22
N TYR A 98 -7.68 -2.11 1.59
CA TYR A 98 -8.79 -1.46 0.92
C TYR A 98 -9.83 -1.09 1.95
N ASP A 99 -10.25 0.18 1.93
CA ASP A 99 -11.29 0.70 2.82
C ASP A 99 -11.04 0.32 4.28
N SER A 100 -9.83 0.59 4.77
CA SER A 100 -9.39 0.33 6.14
C SER A 100 -9.34 -1.16 6.54
N THR A 101 -9.34 -2.05 5.57
CA THR A 101 -9.27 -3.49 5.81
C THR A 101 -7.99 -4.05 5.21
N TRP A 102 -7.22 -4.76 6.02
CA TRP A 102 -5.89 -5.24 5.67
C TRP A 102 -5.85 -6.74 5.50
N ILE A 103 -5.07 -7.19 4.54
CA ILE A 103 -4.58 -8.57 4.44
C ILE A 103 -3.06 -8.48 4.47
N VAL A 104 -2.42 -9.22 5.40
CA VAL A 104 -0.96 -9.20 5.56
C VAL A 104 -0.46 -10.63 5.66
N GLN A 105 0.56 -10.94 4.89
CA GLN A 105 1.10 -12.30 4.89
C GLN A 105 2.61 -12.28 4.63
N GLU A 106 3.30 -13.31 5.11
CA GLU A 106 4.72 -13.48 4.85
C GLU A 106 4.91 -13.88 3.38
N VAL A 107 5.88 -13.27 2.71
CA VAL A 107 6.26 -13.66 1.36
C VAL A 107 7.29 -14.79 1.49
N VAL A 108 6.89 -15.97 1.06
CA VAL A 108 7.76 -17.13 1.12
C VAL A 108 8.42 -17.31 -0.24
N THR A 109 9.74 -17.22 -0.27
CA THR A 109 10.51 -17.47 -1.49
C THR A 109 10.99 -18.90 -1.52
N GLN A 110 10.91 -19.47 -2.69
CA GLN A 110 11.34 -20.86 -2.90
C GLN A 110 12.75 -20.92 -3.44
#